data_eff7713fbfc0dc5a22e61ac8ce028395
#
_entry.id   eff7713fbfc0dc5a22e61ac8ce028395
#
_cell.length_a   1.000
_cell.length_b   1.000
_cell.length_c   1.000
_cell.angle_alpha   90.00
_cell.angle_beta   90.00
_cell.angle_gamma   90.00
#
_symmetry.space_group_name_H-M   'P 1'
#
loop_
_entity.id
_entity.type
_entity.pdbx_description
1 polymer ?
#
loop_
_entity_poly.entity_id
_entity_poly.type
_entity_poly.pdbx_seq_one_letter_code
_entity_poly.pdbx_strand_id
1 'polypeptide(L)'
;MKYLMNDVAFGPLMRNMHRWGAHAMVITVMLHMFRVFLTGSYKPPRQFNWVIGVVLLTLTLFLSFTGYLLPWDQLSIWAVTVGTNMARATPLLGHEGPFGPELGMKINNDVRFVLLGGTQVGPPTLLRFYVLHCIFLPLVGAVLMVVHFWRVRKDGGISGPDVTEKKF
;
A
#
# COMPACT_ATOMS: atom_id res chain seq x y z
N MET A 1 7.24 10.40 18.36
CA MET A 1 7.81 9.09 18.73
C MET A 1 8.41 9.03 20.13
N LYS A 2 9.19 10.03 20.59
CA LYS A 2 9.78 10.01 21.96
C LYS A 2 8.72 9.80 23.04
N TYR A 3 7.61 10.54 23.00
CA TYR A 3 6.50 10.40 23.94
C TYR A 3 5.94 8.97 24.00
N LEU A 4 5.66 8.35 22.83
CA LEU A 4 5.18 6.97 22.76
C LEU A 4 6.16 5.96 23.39
N MET A 5 7.46 6.22 23.24
CA MET A 5 8.51 5.28 23.73
C MET A 5 8.78 5.43 25.21
N ASN A 6 8.59 6.62 25.79
CA ASN A 6 9.03 6.92 27.15
C ASN A 6 7.88 7.13 28.14
N ASP A 7 6.74 7.67 27.68
CA ASP A 7 5.68 8.17 28.57
C ASP A 7 4.39 7.34 28.49
N VAL A 8 4.22 6.54 27.43
CA VAL A 8 3.01 5.71 27.25
C VAL A 8 3.25 4.30 27.79
N ALA A 9 2.38 3.83 28.68
CA ALA A 9 2.42 2.47 29.20
C ALA A 9 2.35 1.46 28.03
N PHE A 10 3.29 0.51 27.99
CA PHE A 10 3.44 -0.48 26.91
C PHE A 10 3.71 0.10 25.53
N GLY A 11 4.01 1.40 25.38
CA GLY A 11 4.27 2.05 24.11
C GLY A 11 5.37 1.37 23.27
N PRO A 12 6.55 1.03 23.85
CA PRO A 12 7.60 0.27 23.14
C PRO A 12 7.12 -1.09 22.64
N LEU A 13 6.34 -1.82 23.46
CA LEU A 13 5.79 -3.13 23.10
C LEU A 13 4.84 -3.01 21.90
N MET A 14 3.86 -2.12 21.98
CA MET A 14 2.87 -1.92 20.91
C MET A 14 3.54 -1.50 19.59
N ARG A 15 4.50 -0.57 19.65
CA ARG A 15 5.26 -0.16 18.46
C ARG A 15 6.03 -1.32 17.84
N ASN A 16 6.70 -2.14 18.66
CA ASN A 16 7.47 -3.28 18.18
C ASN A 16 6.55 -4.37 17.60
N MET A 17 5.42 -4.66 18.25
CA MET A 17 4.42 -5.59 17.72
C MET A 17 3.90 -5.13 16.37
N HIS A 18 3.56 -3.84 16.22
CA HIS A 18 3.11 -3.28 14.96
C HIS A 18 4.17 -3.40 13.85
N ARG A 19 5.43 -3.09 14.18
CA ARG A 19 6.57 -3.22 13.26
C ARG A 19 6.75 -4.66 12.79
N TRP A 20 6.79 -5.62 13.70
CA TRP A 20 6.94 -7.03 13.35
C TRP A 20 5.72 -7.58 12.62
N GLY A 21 4.52 -7.14 13.01
CA GLY A 21 3.28 -7.45 12.31
C GLY A 21 3.30 -6.96 10.85
N ALA A 22 3.82 -5.77 10.59
CA ALA A 22 3.98 -5.25 9.23
C ALA A 22 4.94 -6.10 8.39
N HIS A 23 6.09 -6.53 8.93
CA HIS A 23 7.01 -7.43 8.23
C HIS A 23 6.34 -8.79 7.94
N ALA A 24 5.68 -9.37 8.95
CA ALA A 24 4.95 -10.62 8.78
C ALA A 24 3.83 -10.50 7.73
N MET A 25 3.09 -9.38 7.71
CA MET A 25 2.05 -9.11 6.74
C MET A 25 2.60 -9.13 5.31
N VAL A 26 3.68 -8.42 5.02
CA VAL A 26 4.30 -8.38 3.68
C VAL A 26 4.73 -9.78 3.26
N ILE A 27 5.43 -10.51 4.13
CA ILE A 27 5.89 -11.88 3.80
C ILE A 27 4.72 -12.82 3.55
N THR A 28 3.72 -12.83 4.42
CA THR A 28 2.58 -13.75 4.29
C THR A 28 1.70 -13.43 3.09
N VAL A 29 1.50 -12.14 2.76
CA VAL A 29 0.75 -11.74 1.57
C VAL A 29 1.50 -12.14 0.29
N MET A 30 2.83 -11.97 0.25
CA MET A 30 3.65 -12.45 -0.88
C MET A 30 3.53 -13.98 -1.06
N LEU A 31 3.66 -14.74 0.02
CA LEU A 31 3.49 -16.20 -0.01
C LEU A 31 2.07 -16.59 -0.43
N HIS A 32 1.04 -15.86 0.03
CA HIS A 32 -0.32 -16.05 -0.40
C HIS A 32 -0.49 -15.83 -1.91
N MET A 33 0.07 -14.77 -2.45
CA MET A 33 0.04 -14.48 -3.89
C MET A 33 0.75 -15.58 -4.70
N PHE A 34 1.91 -16.05 -4.25
CA PHE A 34 2.60 -17.18 -4.85
C PHE A 34 1.73 -18.45 -4.86
N ARG A 35 1.12 -18.78 -3.74
CA ARG A 35 0.21 -19.92 -3.66
C ARG A 35 -0.93 -19.80 -4.68
N VAL A 36 -1.63 -18.67 -4.72
CA VAL A 36 -2.75 -18.43 -5.64
C VAL A 36 -2.31 -18.56 -7.10
N PHE A 37 -1.13 -18.04 -7.43
CA PHE A 37 -0.56 -18.12 -8.77
C PHE A 37 -0.19 -19.56 -9.15
N LEU A 38 0.60 -20.24 -8.32
CA LEU A 38 1.10 -21.59 -8.60
C LEU A 38 -0.02 -22.64 -8.67
N THR A 39 -1.09 -22.46 -7.91
CA THR A 39 -2.27 -23.36 -7.95
C THR A 39 -3.28 -23.02 -9.05
N GLY A 40 -3.03 -21.95 -9.85
CA GLY A 40 -3.97 -21.50 -10.87
C GLY A 40 -5.28 -20.92 -10.33
N SER A 41 -5.34 -20.58 -9.03
CA SER A 41 -6.56 -20.10 -8.37
C SER A 41 -6.98 -18.67 -8.80
N TYR A 42 -6.25 -18.06 -9.70
CA TYR A 42 -6.58 -16.77 -10.34
C TYR A 42 -7.44 -16.95 -11.61
N LYS A 43 -7.56 -18.18 -12.13
CA LYS A 43 -8.33 -18.47 -13.35
C LYS A 43 -9.85 -18.35 -13.11
N PRO A 44 -10.66 -18.32 -14.18
CA PRO A 44 -12.11 -18.25 -14.04
C PRO A 44 -12.66 -19.29 -13.03
N PRO A 45 -13.63 -18.91 -12.17
CA PRO A 45 -14.36 -17.64 -12.09
C PRO A 45 -13.71 -16.59 -11.18
N ARG A 46 -12.44 -16.77 -10.73
CA ARG A 46 -11.78 -16.02 -9.65
C ARG A 46 -10.95 -14.83 -10.14
N GLN A 47 -10.99 -14.48 -11.42
CA GLN A 47 -10.21 -13.39 -12.04
C GLN A 47 -10.42 -12.04 -11.35
N PHE A 48 -11.68 -11.69 -11.07
CA PHE A 48 -11.99 -10.44 -10.39
C PHE A 48 -11.34 -10.38 -9.00
N ASN A 49 -11.40 -11.49 -8.26
CA ASN A 49 -10.78 -11.55 -6.93
C ASN A 49 -9.25 -11.50 -6.98
N TRP A 50 -8.65 -12.01 -8.04
CA TRP A 50 -7.22 -11.85 -8.30
C TRP A 50 -6.83 -10.38 -8.45
N VAL A 51 -7.58 -9.62 -9.24
CA VAL A 51 -7.35 -8.17 -9.41
C VAL A 51 -7.46 -7.43 -8.07
N ILE A 52 -8.50 -7.72 -7.27
CA ILE A 52 -8.63 -7.16 -5.92
C ILE A 52 -7.42 -7.54 -5.04
N GLY A 53 -6.94 -8.77 -5.12
CA GLY A 53 -5.74 -9.23 -4.41
C GLY A 53 -4.48 -8.47 -4.80
N VAL A 54 -4.29 -8.18 -6.08
CA VAL A 54 -3.14 -7.36 -6.57
C VAL A 54 -3.23 -5.93 -6.04
N VAL A 55 -4.43 -5.34 -6.03
CA VAL A 55 -4.63 -4.00 -5.45
C VAL A 55 -4.34 -4.01 -3.95
N LEU A 56 -4.80 -5.03 -3.21
CA LEU A 56 -4.51 -5.19 -1.78
C LEU A 56 -3.01 -5.37 -1.50
N LEU A 57 -2.29 -6.12 -2.33
CA LEU A 57 -0.83 -6.23 -2.23
C LEU A 57 -0.17 -4.86 -2.42
N THR A 58 -0.59 -4.11 -3.43
CA THR A 58 -0.09 -2.75 -3.69
C THR A 58 -0.35 -1.83 -2.49
N LEU A 59 -1.57 -1.86 -1.93
CA LEU A 59 -1.90 -1.10 -0.71
C LEU A 59 -1.05 -1.53 0.49
N THR A 60 -0.74 -2.81 0.65
CA THR A 60 0.13 -3.32 1.72
C THR A 60 1.54 -2.73 1.60
N LEU A 61 2.08 -2.64 0.38
CA LEU A 61 3.38 -2.00 0.13
C LEU A 61 3.34 -0.50 0.41
N PHE A 62 2.27 0.19 0.01
CA PHE A 62 2.09 1.61 0.33
C PHE A 62 1.91 1.84 1.84
N LEU A 63 1.16 0.99 2.55
CA LEU A 63 1.07 1.04 4.00
C LEU A 63 2.44 0.86 4.65
N SER A 64 3.24 -0.09 4.20
CA SER A 64 4.61 -0.30 4.70
C SER A 64 5.48 0.93 4.48
N PHE A 65 5.44 1.52 3.28
CA PHE A 65 6.20 2.72 2.96
C PHE A 65 5.75 3.92 3.79
N THR A 66 4.44 4.22 3.82
CA THR A 66 3.91 5.37 4.57
C THR A 66 4.16 5.25 6.06
N GLY A 67 4.06 4.04 6.64
CA GLY A 67 4.33 3.79 8.04
C GLY A 67 5.82 3.92 8.41
N TYR A 68 6.71 3.53 7.51
CA TYR A 68 8.15 3.70 7.69
C TYR A 68 8.56 5.17 7.83
N LEU A 69 7.80 6.10 7.27
CA LEU A 69 8.08 7.53 7.29
C LEU A 69 7.67 8.22 8.61
N LEU A 70 6.76 7.65 9.38
CA LEU A 70 6.17 8.30 10.57
C LEU A 70 7.14 8.53 11.74
N PRO A 71 8.18 7.73 11.99
CA PRO A 71 9.20 8.04 12.98
C PRO A 71 9.88 9.39 12.79
N TRP A 72 9.94 9.88 11.56
CA TRP A 72 10.52 11.16 11.15
C TRP A 72 11.97 11.31 11.61
N ASP A 73 12.69 10.21 11.54
CA ASP A 73 14.14 10.15 11.74
C ASP A 73 14.88 10.41 10.41
N GLN A 74 16.20 10.41 10.46
CA GLN A 74 17.01 10.69 9.27
C GLN A 74 16.76 9.66 8.14
N LEU A 75 16.56 8.39 8.47
CA LEU A 75 16.25 7.36 7.48
C LEU A 75 14.90 7.61 6.83
N SER A 76 13.89 8.00 7.62
CA SER A 76 12.55 8.34 7.13
C SER A 76 12.59 9.53 6.16
N ILE A 77 13.33 10.59 6.52
CA ILE A 77 13.48 11.81 5.70
C ILE A 77 14.16 11.47 4.37
N TRP A 78 15.20 10.66 4.38
CA TRP A 78 15.83 10.21 3.13
C TRP A 78 14.94 9.32 2.30
N ALA A 79 14.20 8.40 2.92
CA ALA A 79 13.27 7.52 2.22
C ALA A 79 12.15 8.30 1.51
N VAL A 80 11.54 9.28 2.21
CA VAL A 80 10.51 10.12 1.58
C VAL A 80 11.09 11.00 0.48
N THR A 81 12.30 11.53 0.66
CA THR A 81 12.97 12.34 -0.35
C THR A 81 13.23 11.55 -1.62
N VAL A 82 13.81 10.36 -1.50
CA VAL A 82 14.08 9.49 -2.65
C VAL A 82 12.77 9.02 -3.30
N GLY A 83 11.85 8.47 -2.52
CA GLY A 83 10.58 7.94 -3.04
C GLY A 83 9.73 9.00 -3.75
N THR A 84 9.66 10.21 -3.20
CA THR A 84 8.90 11.30 -3.84
C THR A 84 9.65 11.91 -5.04
N ASN A 85 10.99 11.87 -5.05
CA ASN A 85 11.75 12.22 -6.25
C ASN A 85 11.50 11.23 -7.40
N MET A 86 11.40 9.93 -7.11
CA MET A 86 10.99 8.96 -8.13
C MET A 86 9.58 9.23 -8.67
N ALA A 87 8.69 9.76 -7.84
CA ALA A 87 7.34 10.12 -8.27
C ALA A 87 7.29 11.22 -9.34
N ARG A 88 8.35 12.04 -9.50
CA ARG A 88 8.44 13.03 -10.59
C ARG A 88 8.44 12.40 -11.98
N ALA A 89 8.97 11.17 -12.10
CA ALA A 89 9.03 10.42 -13.35
C ALA A 89 7.76 9.62 -13.64
N THR A 90 6.72 9.72 -12.80
CA THR A 90 5.46 9.01 -13.03
C THR A 90 4.78 9.53 -14.30
N PRO A 91 4.43 8.65 -15.25
CA PRO A 91 3.72 9.06 -16.46
C PRO A 91 2.43 9.83 -16.12
N LEU A 92 2.14 10.87 -16.86
CA LEU A 92 0.96 11.75 -16.75
C LEU A 92 0.92 12.63 -15.47
N LEU A 93 1.51 12.18 -14.37
CA LEU A 93 1.36 12.80 -13.04
C LEU A 93 2.63 13.50 -12.56
N GLY A 94 3.78 13.15 -13.09
CA GLY A 94 5.07 13.74 -12.75
C GLY A 94 5.54 14.73 -13.81
N HIS A 95 6.15 15.84 -13.41
CA HIS A 95 6.62 16.87 -14.33
C HIS A 95 7.86 16.45 -15.15
N GLU A 96 8.55 15.39 -14.75
CA GLU A 96 9.68 14.77 -15.46
C GLU A 96 9.25 13.47 -16.18
N GLY A 97 8.01 13.04 -16.02
CA GLY A 97 7.49 11.82 -16.60
C GLY A 97 6.90 12.00 -18.01
N PRO A 98 6.75 10.90 -18.78
CA PRO A 98 6.10 10.94 -20.08
C PRO A 98 4.72 11.57 -20.01
N PHE A 99 4.42 12.47 -20.93
CA PHE A 99 3.16 13.22 -21.05
C PHE A 99 2.81 14.14 -19.86
N GLY A 100 3.64 14.23 -18.83
CA GLY A 100 3.40 15.11 -17.69
C GLY A 100 3.46 16.59 -18.08
N PRO A 101 4.58 17.07 -18.69
CA PRO A 101 4.72 18.47 -19.13
C PRO A 101 3.62 18.91 -20.10
N GLU A 102 3.21 18.05 -21.03
CA GLU A 102 2.15 18.29 -22.01
C GLU A 102 0.78 18.48 -21.34
N LEU A 103 0.56 17.80 -20.20
CA LEU A 103 -0.64 17.96 -19.38
C LEU A 103 -0.53 19.13 -18.39
N GLY A 104 0.54 19.93 -18.46
CA GLY A 104 0.75 21.08 -17.60
C GLY A 104 1.30 20.75 -16.21
N MET A 105 1.86 19.55 -15.99
CA MET A 105 2.53 19.20 -14.76
C MET A 105 3.81 20.00 -14.60
N LYS A 106 3.95 20.63 -13.44
CA LYS A 106 5.09 21.46 -13.03
C LYS A 106 5.53 21.07 -11.62
N ILE A 107 6.68 21.57 -11.21
CA ILE A 107 7.26 21.30 -9.88
C ILE A 107 6.35 21.66 -8.69
N ASN A 108 5.38 22.54 -8.92
CA ASN A 108 4.45 23.04 -7.90
C ASN A 108 3.01 22.50 -8.02
N ASN A 109 2.76 21.56 -8.93
CA ASN A 109 1.43 20.95 -9.09
C ASN A 109 1.46 19.47 -9.45
N ASP A 110 2.62 18.84 -9.52
CA ASP A 110 2.79 17.42 -9.82
C ASP A 110 2.44 16.51 -8.63
N VAL A 111 2.48 15.20 -8.86
CA VAL A 111 2.21 14.21 -7.81
C VAL A 111 3.15 14.34 -6.62
N ARG A 112 4.41 14.70 -6.84
CA ARG A 112 5.36 14.95 -5.76
C ARG A 112 4.93 16.12 -4.88
N PHE A 113 4.54 17.23 -5.49
CA PHE A 113 4.03 18.40 -4.77
C PHE A 113 2.80 18.04 -3.92
N VAL A 114 1.88 17.27 -4.47
CA VAL A 114 0.68 16.79 -3.75
C VAL A 114 1.07 15.91 -2.56
N LEU A 115 2.02 14.99 -2.74
CA LEU A 115 2.48 14.11 -1.66
C LEU A 115 3.21 14.86 -0.55
N LEU A 116 4.08 15.79 -0.90
CA LEU A 116 4.86 16.58 0.07
C LEU A 116 4.04 17.66 0.77
N GLY A 117 3.03 18.21 0.11
CA GLY A 117 2.34 19.42 0.57
C GLY A 117 3.16 20.68 0.37
N GLY A 118 4.07 20.66 -0.63
CA GLY A 118 4.98 21.73 -0.97
C GLY A 118 6.10 21.24 -1.88
N THR A 119 7.09 22.08 -2.11
CA THR A 119 8.24 21.75 -2.96
C THR A 119 9.36 21.02 -2.20
N GLN A 120 9.31 21.01 -0.87
CA GLN A 120 10.33 20.42 0.00
C GLN A 120 9.71 19.52 1.05
N VAL A 121 10.50 18.54 1.54
CA VAL A 121 10.12 17.66 2.65
C VAL A 121 10.08 18.48 3.95
N GLY A 122 8.95 18.42 4.65
CA GLY A 122 8.75 19.20 5.86
C GLY A 122 7.53 18.76 6.68
N PRO A 123 7.11 19.55 7.69
CA PRO A 123 5.97 19.22 8.54
C PRO A 123 4.66 18.92 7.78
N PRO A 124 4.31 19.59 6.67
CA PRO A 124 3.15 19.23 5.87
C PRO A 124 3.22 17.82 5.29
N THR A 125 4.42 17.37 4.93
CA THR A 125 4.67 16.02 4.43
C THR A 125 4.34 14.98 5.49
N LEU A 126 4.86 15.15 6.70
CA LEU A 126 4.59 14.23 7.81
C LEU A 126 3.08 14.11 8.09
N LEU A 127 2.36 15.23 8.12
CA LEU A 127 0.91 15.23 8.33
C LEU A 127 0.17 14.44 7.24
N ARG A 128 0.53 14.64 5.97
CA ARG A 128 -0.09 13.93 4.85
C ARG A 128 0.17 12.42 4.91
N PHE A 129 1.41 12.03 5.19
CA PHE A 129 1.74 10.62 5.34
C PHE A 129 1.09 9.98 6.58
N TYR A 130 0.92 10.75 7.66
CA TYR A 130 0.15 10.30 8.82
C TYR A 130 -1.32 10.02 8.45
N VAL A 131 -1.99 10.93 7.77
CA VAL A 131 -3.37 10.77 7.33
C VAL A 131 -3.50 9.59 6.35
N LEU A 132 -2.56 9.46 5.41
CA LEU A 132 -2.52 8.33 4.47
C LEU A 132 -2.39 7.00 5.22
N HIS A 133 -1.45 6.89 6.15
CA HIS A 133 -1.17 5.64 6.85
C HIS A 133 -2.24 5.26 7.88
N CYS A 134 -2.72 6.22 8.67
CA CYS A 134 -3.60 5.92 9.79
C CYS A 134 -5.09 5.91 9.41
N ILE A 135 -5.48 6.60 8.32
CA ILE A 135 -6.89 6.79 7.97
C ILE A 135 -7.17 6.28 6.56
N PHE A 136 -6.61 6.90 5.55
CA PHE A 136 -7.03 6.69 4.16
C PHE A 136 -6.72 5.27 3.67
N LEU A 137 -5.46 4.84 3.73
CA LEU A 137 -5.07 3.51 3.23
C LEU A 137 -5.70 2.36 4.05
N PRO A 138 -5.78 2.41 5.39
CA PRO A 138 -6.49 1.40 6.16
C PRO A 138 -7.98 1.32 5.82
N LEU A 139 -8.66 2.45 5.63
CA LEU A 139 -10.07 2.46 5.27
C LEU A 139 -10.31 1.84 3.89
N VAL A 140 -9.53 2.23 2.89
CA VAL A 140 -9.59 1.64 1.53
C VAL A 140 -9.27 0.14 1.60
N GLY A 141 -8.22 -0.23 2.34
CA GLY A 141 -7.84 -1.63 2.54
C GLY A 141 -8.95 -2.44 3.18
N ALA A 142 -9.62 -1.91 4.20
CA ALA A 142 -10.74 -2.58 4.87
C ALA A 142 -11.91 -2.83 3.91
N VAL A 143 -12.30 -1.84 3.12
CA VAL A 143 -13.37 -1.98 2.10
C VAL A 143 -13.01 -3.06 1.08
N LEU A 144 -11.81 -3.00 0.53
CA LEU A 144 -11.35 -3.99 -0.45
C LEU A 144 -11.19 -5.39 0.17
N MET A 145 -10.82 -5.50 1.44
CA MET A 145 -10.74 -6.77 2.15
C MET A 145 -12.12 -7.41 2.31
N VAL A 146 -13.16 -6.62 2.64
CA VAL A 146 -14.54 -7.10 2.67
C VAL A 146 -14.96 -7.64 1.30
N VAL A 147 -14.67 -6.91 0.22
CA VAL A 147 -14.95 -7.35 -1.15
C VAL A 147 -14.17 -8.63 -1.48
N HIS A 148 -12.89 -8.69 -1.09
CA HIS A 148 -12.02 -9.85 -1.30
C HIS A 148 -12.58 -11.12 -0.66
N PHE A 149 -12.95 -11.07 0.63
CA PHE A 149 -13.53 -12.21 1.34
C PHE A 149 -14.91 -12.59 0.81
N TRP A 150 -15.74 -11.60 0.48
CA TRP A 150 -17.03 -11.87 -0.14
C TRP A 150 -16.87 -12.63 -1.47
N ARG A 151 -15.92 -12.22 -2.31
CA ARG A 151 -15.62 -12.91 -3.57
C ARG A 151 -15.05 -14.30 -3.37
N VAL A 152 -14.14 -14.51 -2.41
CA VAL A 152 -13.64 -15.84 -2.07
C VAL A 152 -14.81 -16.79 -1.77
N ARG A 153 -15.77 -16.34 -0.97
CA ARG A 153 -16.96 -17.13 -0.64
C ARG A 153 -17.87 -17.39 -1.86
N LYS A 154 -18.11 -16.33 -2.65
CA LYS A 154 -18.98 -16.40 -3.84
C LYS A 154 -18.41 -17.29 -4.93
N ASP A 155 -17.10 -17.26 -5.15
CA ASP A 155 -16.42 -17.99 -6.22
C ASP A 155 -16.00 -19.42 -5.81
N GLY A 156 -16.51 -19.95 -4.71
CA GLY A 156 -16.31 -21.34 -4.27
C GLY A 156 -14.97 -21.61 -3.59
N GLY A 157 -14.33 -20.60 -3.00
CA GLY A 157 -13.05 -20.73 -2.27
C GLY A 157 -11.82 -20.58 -3.15
N ILE A 158 -10.63 -20.94 -2.61
CA ILE A 158 -9.33 -20.70 -3.26
C ILE A 158 -8.81 -21.93 -4.03
N SER A 159 -9.37 -23.11 -3.82
CA SER A 159 -8.86 -24.39 -4.34
C SER A 159 -9.96 -25.43 -4.56
N GLY A 160 -11.08 -25.00 -5.13
CA GLY A 160 -12.09 -25.97 -5.59
C GLY A 160 -11.80 -26.45 -7.01
N PRO A 161 -12.22 -27.66 -7.39
CA PRO A 161 -12.21 -28.09 -8.78
C PRO A 161 -13.00 -27.09 -9.63
N ASP A 162 -12.55 -26.87 -10.86
CA ASP A 162 -13.28 -26.04 -11.82
C ASP A 162 -14.71 -26.60 -11.96
N VAL A 163 -15.70 -25.75 -11.67
CA VAL A 163 -17.12 -26.11 -11.74
C VAL A 163 -17.53 -26.45 -13.19
N THR A 164 -16.68 -26.10 -14.16
CA THR A 164 -16.83 -26.35 -15.58
C THR A 164 -16.60 -27.82 -15.97
N GLU A 165 -15.90 -28.63 -15.14
CA GLU A 165 -15.67 -30.04 -15.42
C GLU A 165 -16.78 -30.99 -14.88
N LYS A 166 -17.78 -30.45 -14.19
CA LYS A 166 -18.94 -31.26 -13.74
C LYS A 166 -20.11 -31.18 -14.74
N LYS A 167 -19.83 -31.37 -16.01
CA LYS A 167 -20.85 -31.70 -17.02
C LYS A 167 -20.42 -32.97 -17.72
N PHE A 168 -20.58 -34.08 -17.00
CA PHE A 168 -20.81 -35.38 -17.60
C PHE A 168 -21.86 -36.08 -16.76
#